data_86c46c7eae88014acc3eabe691875846
#
_entry.id   86c46c7eae88014acc3eabe691875846
#
_cell.length_a   1.000
_cell.length_b   1.000
_cell.length_c   1.000
_cell.angle_alpha   90.00
_cell.angle_beta   90.00
_cell.angle_gamma   90.00
#
_symmetry.space_group_name_H-M   'P 1'
#
loop_
_entity.id
_entity.type
_entity.pdbx_description
1 polymer ?
#
loop_
_entity_poly.entity_id
_entity_poly.type
_entity_poly.pdbx_seq_one_letter_code
_entity_poly.pdbx_strand_id
1 'polypeptide(L)'
;YTNDVHTYIDKKSPELTYAAIAALKKSCEDAGQNVLLVDAGDHIQGTAYGSMDDGETIIKLMNEAGYDLATPGNHEFDYGMARAKAVMKEADFPYISCNWVDLRTGLKVLPTIKMFTIGGARIAFVGVTTPETFTKSTPAYFMNASQTKYIYDILGGDDGQKLYNAVQKAIDKAKFLGATYIIGLGHLGVDPSSSPWTSEEVIAHTTGFDAFIDGHSHTVMENKQVADASGKTVTLTQTGSYFKNVGKMTIGADGAITTELIHTYEGADAAVAATAAEWISAVDDMLGEEIAVGDSKFYINDPATGKRRIR
;
A
#
# COMPACT_ATOMS: atom_id res chain seq x y z
N TYR A 1 -6.72 -8.27 -0.01
CA TYR A 1 -5.67 -7.25 -0.06
C TYR A 1 -6.11 -6.05 -0.89
N THR A 2 -5.53 -4.90 -0.53
CA THR A 2 -5.70 -3.62 -1.23
C THR A 2 -4.34 -3.01 -1.53
N ASN A 3 -4.29 -2.05 -2.43
CA ASN A 3 -3.17 -1.17 -2.73
C ASN A 3 -3.68 0.11 -3.37
N ASP A 4 -2.91 1.21 -3.26
CA ASP A 4 -3.17 2.48 -3.95
C ASP A 4 -4.62 2.99 -3.78
N VAL A 5 -5.14 2.91 -2.56
CA VAL A 5 -6.50 3.37 -2.25
C VAL A 5 -6.61 4.90 -2.37
N HIS A 6 -5.54 5.62 -2.02
CA HIS A 6 -5.44 7.08 -2.18
C HIS A 6 -6.64 7.84 -1.61
N THR A 7 -7.12 7.41 -0.45
CA THR A 7 -8.19 8.09 0.30
C THR A 7 -9.55 8.20 -0.42
N TYR A 8 -9.80 7.36 -1.43
CA TYR A 8 -11.06 7.32 -2.18
C TYR A 8 -12.15 6.61 -1.35
N ILE A 9 -12.75 7.34 -0.40
CA ILE A 9 -13.74 6.82 0.55
C ILE A 9 -15.19 7.21 0.23
N ASP A 10 -15.40 8.13 -0.71
CA ASP A 10 -16.71 8.74 -1.04
C ASP A 10 -17.55 7.94 -2.05
N LYS A 11 -17.15 6.72 -2.33
CA LYS A 11 -17.85 5.81 -3.24
C LYS A 11 -19.17 5.31 -2.64
N LYS A 12 -20.10 4.92 -3.51
CA LYS A 12 -21.42 4.40 -3.12
C LYS A 12 -21.57 2.95 -3.56
N SER A 13 -22.27 2.16 -2.73
CA SER A 13 -22.62 0.77 -3.08
C SER A 13 -23.22 0.67 -4.50
N PRO A 14 -22.84 -0.35 -5.31
CA PRO A 14 -22.04 -1.52 -4.95
C PRO A 14 -20.53 -1.36 -5.14
N GLU A 15 -20.03 -0.14 -5.25
CA GLU A 15 -18.59 0.09 -5.35
C GLU A 15 -17.85 -0.28 -4.06
N LEU A 16 -16.58 -0.63 -4.18
CA LEU A 16 -15.76 -1.02 -3.04
C LEU A 16 -15.39 0.20 -2.18
N THR A 17 -15.50 0.01 -0.86
CA THR A 17 -15.14 0.96 0.19
C THR A 17 -14.53 0.19 1.36
N TYR A 18 -13.96 0.86 2.36
CA TYR A 18 -13.53 0.19 3.61
C TYR A 18 -14.68 -0.59 4.27
N ALA A 19 -15.91 -0.05 4.26
CA ALA A 19 -17.09 -0.73 4.79
C ALA A 19 -17.45 -2.01 4.00
N ALA A 20 -17.34 -1.97 2.68
CA ALA A 20 -17.57 -3.13 1.83
C ALA A 20 -16.50 -4.22 2.07
N ILE A 21 -15.24 -3.81 2.22
CA ILE A 21 -14.12 -4.73 2.47
C ILE A 21 -14.24 -5.38 3.85
N ALA A 22 -14.61 -4.62 4.89
CA ALA A 22 -14.90 -5.15 6.23
C ALA A 22 -16.01 -6.21 6.20
N ALA A 23 -17.10 -5.92 5.50
CA ALA A 23 -18.21 -6.87 5.34
C ALA A 23 -17.80 -8.10 4.51
N LEU A 24 -16.98 -7.94 3.49
CA LEU A 24 -16.43 -9.06 2.70
C LEU A 24 -15.52 -9.95 3.57
N LYS A 25 -14.60 -9.35 4.34
CA LYS A 25 -13.75 -10.08 5.29
C LYS A 25 -14.62 -10.90 6.25
N LYS A 26 -15.59 -10.25 6.89
CA LYS A 26 -16.52 -10.92 7.80
C LYS A 26 -17.30 -12.05 7.13
N SER A 27 -17.78 -11.86 5.91
CA SER A 27 -18.49 -12.90 5.16
C SER A 27 -17.62 -14.14 4.91
N CYS A 28 -16.34 -13.96 4.63
CA CYS A 28 -15.40 -15.07 4.49
C CYS A 28 -15.15 -15.77 5.83
N GLU A 29 -15.00 -15.02 6.93
CA GLU A 29 -14.83 -15.56 8.28
C GLU A 29 -16.08 -16.34 8.74
N ASP A 30 -17.27 -15.80 8.50
CA ASP A 30 -18.56 -16.47 8.80
C ASP A 30 -18.74 -17.76 7.98
N ALA A 31 -18.12 -17.85 6.81
CA ALA A 31 -18.03 -19.07 6.00
C ALA A 31 -16.95 -20.06 6.50
N GLY A 32 -16.30 -19.78 7.63
CA GLY A 32 -15.29 -20.65 8.25
C GLY A 32 -13.90 -20.54 7.64
N GLN A 33 -13.64 -19.51 6.84
CA GLN A 33 -12.31 -19.26 6.27
C GLN A 33 -11.44 -18.51 7.28
N ASN A 34 -10.15 -18.78 7.28
CA ASN A 34 -9.18 -17.96 7.98
C ASN A 34 -8.75 -16.82 7.06
N VAL A 35 -8.92 -15.58 7.49
CA VAL A 35 -8.72 -14.39 6.66
C VAL A 35 -7.65 -13.49 7.24
N LEU A 36 -6.79 -12.95 6.39
CA LEU A 36 -5.91 -11.81 6.66
C LEU A 36 -6.21 -10.72 5.64
N LEU A 37 -6.43 -9.50 6.11
CA LEU A 37 -6.61 -8.33 5.28
C LEU A 37 -5.32 -7.50 5.31
N VAL A 38 -4.65 -7.35 4.17
CA VAL A 38 -3.36 -6.68 4.06
C VAL A 38 -3.38 -5.58 3.01
N ASP A 39 -2.54 -4.55 3.20
CA ASP A 39 -2.44 -3.42 2.29
C ASP A 39 -1.01 -3.22 1.77
N ALA A 40 -0.88 -2.99 0.48
CA ALA A 40 0.39 -2.80 -0.20
C ALA A 40 0.77 -1.32 -0.42
N GLY A 41 0.26 -0.40 0.42
CA GLY A 41 0.69 1.00 0.49
C GLY A 41 -0.12 2.00 -0.34
N ASP A 42 0.22 3.27 -0.17
CA ASP A 42 -0.42 4.44 -0.78
C ASP A 42 -1.91 4.58 -0.40
N HIS A 43 -2.19 4.56 0.90
CA HIS A 43 -3.56 4.68 1.41
C HIS A 43 -3.89 6.03 2.04
N ILE A 44 -2.90 6.80 2.61
CA ILE A 44 -3.20 8.01 3.40
C ILE A 44 -3.29 9.30 2.60
N GLN A 45 -2.84 9.35 1.36
CA GLN A 45 -2.76 10.55 0.53
C GLN A 45 -3.52 10.36 -0.79
N GLY A 46 -4.16 11.43 -1.31
CA GLY A 46 -4.83 11.41 -2.63
C GLY A 46 -5.92 12.47 -2.77
N THR A 47 -6.99 12.35 -2.01
CA THR A 47 -8.13 13.30 -2.01
C THR A 47 -8.07 14.25 -0.81
N ALA A 48 -9.02 15.17 -0.74
CA ALA A 48 -9.19 16.05 0.43
C ALA A 48 -9.39 15.26 1.73
N TYR A 49 -10.03 14.09 1.66
CA TYR A 49 -10.31 13.25 2.82
C TYR A 49 -9.05 12.75 3.54
N GLY A 50 -7.92 12.63 2.85
CA GLY A 50 -6.63 12.34 3.48
C GLY A 50 -5.83 13.59 3.81
N SER A 51 -5.97 14.67 3.01
CA SER A 51 -5.14 15.87 3.18
C SER A 51 -5.60 16.78 4.33
N MET A 52 -6.87 16.69 4.76
CA MET A 52 -7.40 17.56 5.81
C MET A 52 -6.96 17.17 7.22
N ASP A 53 -6.56 15.93 7.43
CA ASP A 53 -6.06 15.41 8.71
C ASP A 53 -4.76 14.61 8.60
N ASP A 54 -4.03 14.80 7.48
CA ASP A 54 -2.77 14.08 7.20
C ASP A 54 -2.91 12.55 7.35
N GLY A 55 -4.05 12.01 6.91
CA GLY A 55 -4.33 10.58 6.84
C GLY A 55 -4.83 9.91 8.13
N GLU A 56 -5.13 10.67 9.20
CA GLU A 56 -5.57 10.12 10.49
C GLU A 56 -6.85 9.30 10.37
N THR A 57 -7.88 9.86 9.73
CA THR A 57 -9.17 9.17 9.56
C THR A 57 -9.04 7.95 8.66
N ILE A 58 -8.14 7.95 7.68
CA ILE A 58 -7.90 6.77 6.85
C ILE A 58 -7.37 5.61 7.69
N ILE A 59 -6.40 5.87 8.58
CA ILE A 59 -5.90 4.84 9.51
C ILE A 59 -7.02 4.34 10.45
N LYS A 60 -7.86 5.25 10.95
CA LYS A 60 -9.04 4.86 11.75
C LYS A 60 -9.97 3.93 10.97
N LEU A 61 -10.29 4.26 9.71
CA LEU A 61 -11.11 3.40 8.84
C LEU A 61 -10.46 2.04 8.58
N MET A 62 -9.13 1.99 8.39
CA MET A 62 -8.40 0.74 8.22
C MET A 62 -8.43 -0.11 9.51
N ASN A 63 -8.28 0.52 10.70
CA ASN A 63 -8.42 -0.16 11.99
C ASN A 63 -9.82 -0.78 12.15
N GLU A 64 -10.87 0.02 11.89
CA GLU A 64 -12.27 -0.43 11.98
C GLU A 64 -12.60 -1.52 10.93
N ALA A 65 -12.01 -1.43 9.72
CA ALA A 65 -12.17 -2.45 8.68
C ALA A 65 -11.40 -3.75 9.00
N GLY A 66 -10.57 -3.73 10.02
CA GLY A 66 -9.85 -4.91 10.52
C GLY A 66 -8.67 -5.30 9.65
N TYR A 67 -7.86 -4.35 9.19
CA TYR A 67 -6.59 -4.66 8.54
C TYR A 67 -5.65 -5.36 9.52
N ASP A 68 -4.87 -6.31 9.02
CA ASP A 68 -3.96 -7.14 9.81
C ASP A 68 -2.49 -6.78 9.56
N LEU A 69 -2.17 -6.12 8.42
CA LEU A 69 -0.82 -5.79 8.03
C LEU A 69 -0.79 -4.75 6.90
N ALA A 70 0.23 -3.89 6.88
CA ALA A 70 0.52 -3.03 5.73
C ALA A 70 2.03 -2.93 5.44
N THR A 71 2.37 -2.51 4.22
CA THR A 71 3.67 -1.96 3.86
C THR A 71 3.52 -0.50 3.46
N PRO A 72 4.46 0.40 3.75
CA PRO A 72 4.37 1.76 3.26
C PRO A 72 4.69 1.86 1.77
N GLY A 73 3.88 2.60 1.02
CA GLY A 73 4.19 3.11 -0.30
C GLY A 73 4.97 4.42 -0.23
N ASN A 74 5.04 5.15 -1.33
CA ASN A 74 5.74 6.43 -1.37
C ASN A 74 4.88 7.58 -0.81
N HIS A 75 3.58 7.51 -0.91
CA HIS A 75 2.66 8.54 -0.44
C HIS A 75 2.41 8.51 1.07
N GLU A 76 2.81 7.49 1.79
CA GLU A 76 2.86 7.49 3.25
C GLU A 76 3.85 8.53 3.81
N PHE A 77 4.74 9.07 2.99
CA PHE A 77 5.73 10.08 3.40
C PHE A 77 5.36 11.52 3.00
N ASP A 78 4.26 11.74 2.30
CA ASP A 78 3.91 13.06 1.73
C ASP A 78 3.61 14.14 2.79
N TYR A 79 3.17 13.72 3.97
CA TYR A 79 2.98 14.62 5.13
C TYR A 79 4.22 14.71 6.04
N GLY A 80 5.36 14.22 5.56
CA GLY A 80 6.66 14.24 6.23
C GLY A 80 6.91 13.03 7.12
N MET A 81 8.20 12.81 7.41
CA MET A 81 8.69 11.65 8.16
C MET A 81 8.09 11.51 9.56
N ALA A 82 7.83 12.62 10.25
CA ALA A 82 7.23 12.59 11.59
C ALA A 82 5.79 12.07 11.54
N ARG A 83 5.00 12.56 10.58
CA ARG A 83 3.63 12.13 10.40
C ARG A 83 3.55 10.67 9.91
N ALA A 84 4.38 10.28 8.93
CA ALA A 84 4.47 8.90 8.49
C ALA A 84 4.65 7.92 9.66
N LYS A 85 5.57 8.24 10.58
CA LYS A 85 5.79 7.43 11.79
C LYS A 85 4.65 7.48 12.80
N ALA A 86 3.93 8.61 12.87
CA ALA A 86 2.79 8.77 13.77
C ALA A 86 1.62 7.90 13.29
N VAL A 87 1.21 8.02 12.03
CA VAL A 87 0.10 7.21 11.48
C VAL A 87 0.36 5.72 11.56
N MET A 88 1.62 5.28 11.34
CA MET A 88 1.99 3.87 11.50
C MET A 88 1.92 3.37 12.95
N LYS A 89 1.93 4.27 13.95
CA LYS A 89 1.73 3.94 15.37
C LYS A 89 0.27 4.02 15.80
N GLU A 90 -0.54 4.82 15.11
CA GLU A 90 -1.98 4.94 15.31
C GLU A 90 -2.72 3.71 14.74
N ALA A 91 -2.07 2.97 13.83
CA ALA A 91 -2.60 1.73 13.28
C ALA A 91 -2.59 0.60 14.34
N ASP A 92 -3.71 -0.12 14.43
CA ASP A 92 -3.86 -1.33 15.25
C ASP A 92 -3.18 -2.56 14.62
N PHE A 93 -2.65 -2.41 13.42
CA PHE A 93 -1.92 -3.40 12.64
C PHE A 93 -0.46 -2.98 12.41
N PRO A 94 0.48 -3.93 12.32
CA PRO A 94 1.88 -3.59 12.06
C PRO A 94 2.12 -3.15 10.62
N TYR A 95 3.11 -2.27 10.43
CA TYR A 95 3.76 -2.01 9.16
C TYR A 95 5.07 -2.79 9.06
N ILE A 96 5.43 -3.22 7.85
CA ILE A 96 6.68 -3.92 7.55
C ILE A 96 7.39 -3.30 6.36
N SER A 97 8.74 -3.26 6.41
CA SER A 97 9.59 -2.88 5.27
C SER A 97 11.01 -3.43 5.46
N CYS A 98 11.49 -4.22 4.52
CA CYS A 98 12.82 -4.82 4.62
C CYS A 98 13.94 -3.90 4.13
N ASN A 99 13.62 -2.81 3.46
CA ASN A 99 14.59 -1.93 2.83
C ASN A 99 14.60 -0.48 3.35
N TRP A 100 13.71 -0.10 4.28
CA TRP A 100 13.76 1.22 4.93
C TRP A 100 14.72 1.23 6.12
N VAL A 101 15.73 2.11 6.08
CA VAL A 101 16.87 2.16 7.03
C VAL A 101 17.02 3.54 7.66
N ASP A 102 17.28 3.59 8.95
CA ASP A 102 17.80 4.78 9.63
C ASP A 102 19.34 4.80 9.52
N LEU A 103 19.88 5.70 8.71
CA LEU A 103 21.31 5.81 8.43
C LEU A 103 22.14 6.25 9.65
N ARG A 104 21.52 6.79 10.70
CA ARG A 104 22.19 7.19 11.94
C ARG A 104 22.55 5.98 12.79
N THR A 105 21.73 4.92 12.71
CA THR A 105 21.89 3.70 13.50
C THR A 105 22.29 2.48 12.66
N GLY A 106 22.03 2.54 11.36
CA GLY A 106 22.15 1.40 10.45
C GLY A 106 21.04 0.36 10.60
N LEU A 107 20.03 0.62 11.44
CA LEU A 107 18.94 -0.33 11.70
C LEU A 107 17.76 -0.11 10.76
N LYS A 108 16.99 -1.18 10.54
CA LYS A 108 15.69 -1.07 9.85
C LYS A 108 14.72 -0.26 10.69
N VAL A 109 13.95 0.62 10.05
CA VAL A 109 12.96 1.47 10.73
C VAL A 109 11.72 0.66 11.13
N LEU A 110 11.36 -0.33 10.31
CA LEU A 110 10.25 -1.25 10.52
C LEU A 110 10.74 -2.71 10.60
N PRO A 111 9.94 -3.62 11.16
CA PRO A 111 10.19 -5.05 11.03
C PRO A 111 10.25 -5.45 9.54
N THR A 112 11.19 -6.33 9.20
CA THR A 112 11.40 -6.75 7.80
C THR A 112 10.36 -7.74 7.31
N ILE A 113 9.77 -8.49 8.25
CA ILE A 113 8.76 -9.52 8.00
C ILE A 113 7.74 -9.54 9.13
N LYS A 114 6.54 -10.04 8.81
CA LYS A 114 5.53 -10.43 9.80
C LYS A 114 5.14 -11.90 9.58
N MET A 115 5.11 -12.68 10.65
CA MET A 115 4.68 -14.07 10.64
C MET A 115 3.26 -14.17 11.20
N PHE A 116 2.41 -14.93 10.53
CA PHE A 116 1.12 -15.37 11.05
C PHE A 116 1.08 -16.90 11.10
N THR A 117 0.43 -17.43 12.10
CA THR A 117 0.10 -18.87 12.17
C THR A 117 -1.41 -18.99 12.06
N ILE A 118 -1.90 -19.50 10.96
CA ILE A 118 -3.31 -19.51 10.62
C ILE A 118 -3.65 -20.82 9.89
N GLY A 119 -4.73 -21.50 10.28
CA GLY A 119 -5.10 -22.77 9.67
C GLY A 119 -4.01 -23.85 9.76
N GLY A 120 -3.07 -23.77 10.71
CA GLY A 120 -1.91 -24.64 10.83
C GLY A 120 -0.73 -24.29 9.91
N ALA A 121 -0.88 -23.35 8.99
CA ALA A 121 0.20 -22.83 8.13
C ALA A 121 0.94 -21.66 8.81
N ARG A 122 2.23 -21.53 8.55
CA ARG A 122 3.06 -20.40 8.97
C ARG A 122 3.33 -19.52 7.77
N ILE A 123 2.60 -18.42 7.67
CA ILE A 123 2.67 -17.48 6.54
C ILE A 123 3.55 -16.30 6.94
N ALA A 124 4.63 -16.06 6.19
CA ALA A 124 5.47 -14.88 6.33
C ALA A 124 5.14 -13.87 5.25
N PHE A 125 4.92 -12.63 5.64
CA PHE A 125 4.92 -11.50 4.72
C PHE A 125 6.27 -10.78 4.78
N VAL A 126 6.84 -10.45 3.62
CA VAL A 126 8.06 -9.64 3.46
C VAL A 126 7.65 -8.28 2.91
N GLY A 127 7.81 -7.22 3.71
CA GLY A 127 7.47 -5.86 3.30
C GLY A 127 8.56 -5.24 2.42
N VAL A 128 8.15 -4.54 1.34
CA VAL A 128 9.08 -3.88 0.41
C VAL A 128 8.54 -2.51 0.01
N THR A 129 9.29 -1.45 0.30
CA THR A 129 8.94 -0.07 -0.04
C THR A 129 9.72 0.38 -1.28
N THR A 130 9.09 1.10 -2.21
CA THR A 130 9.77 1.56 -3.43
C THR A 130 10.90 2.54 -3.14
N PRO A 131 12.09 2.33 -3.72
CA PRO A 131 13.17 3.34 -3.70
C PRO A 131 12.80 4.64 -4.43
N GLU A 132 11.80 4.62 -5.32
CA GLU A 132 11.28 5.82 -5.99
C GLU A 132 10.65 6.83 -5.02
N THR A 133 10.43 6.46 -3.75
CA THR A 133 9.91 7.36 -2.70
C THR A 133 10.68 8.68 -2.64
N PHE A 134 12.00 8.68 -2.89
CA PHE A 134 12.80 9.91 -2.92
C PHE A 134 12.40 10.88 -4.05
N THR A 135 11.88 10.37 -5.17
CA THR A 135 11.50 11.18 -6.34
C THR A 135 9.99 11.35 -6.46
N LYS A 136 9.21 10.47 -5.85
CA LYS A 136 7.75 10.50 -5.88
C LYS A 136 7.13 11.20 -4.67
N SER A 137 7.88 11.33 -3.56
CA SER A 137 7.56 12.16 -2.42
C SER A 137 8.55 13.33 -2.31
N THR A 138 8.86 13.82 -1.12
CA THR A 138 9.74 14.98 -0.89
C THR A 138 11.09 14.53 -0.31
N PRO A 139 12.21 14.61 -1.04
CA PRO A 139 13.54 14.18 -0.55
C PRO A 139 13.94 14.79 0.79
N ALA A 140 13.55 16.05 1.05
CA ALA A 140 13.87 16.75 2.30
C ALA A 140 13.36 16.02 3.55
N TYR A 141 12.28 15.25 3.46
CA TYR A 141 11.73 14.49 4.59
C TYR A 141 12.62 13.34 5.06
N PHE A 142 13.57 12.93 4.23
CA PHE A 142 14.56 11.88 4.53
C PHE A 142 15.89 12.46 5.01
N MET A 143 16.00 13.79 5.09
CA MET A 143 17.23 14.49 5.45
C MET A 143 17.20 14.99 6.90
N ASN A 144 18.36 15.39 7.40
CA ASN A 144 18.47 16.11 8.67
C ASN A 144 17.81 17.51 8.59
N ALA A 145 17.59 18.16 9.72
CA ALA A 145 16.89 19.47 9.79
C ALA A 145 17.55 20.56 8.93
N SER A 146 18.87 20.51 8.71
CA SER A 146 19.57 21.45 7.83
C SER A 146 19.57 21.06 6.34
N GLN A 147 18.92 19.96 5.98
CA GLN A 147 18.84 19.42 4.62
C GLN A 147 20.20 19.21 3.94
N THR A 148 21.23 18.88 4.71
CA THR A 148 22.60 18.68 4.21
C THR A 148 22.99 17.23 4.09
N LYS A 149 22.24 16.31 4.74
CA LYS A 149 22.56 14.89 4.77
C LYS A 149 21.31 14.06 4.93
N TYR A 150 21.20 12.99 4.15
CA TYR A 150 20.19 11.96 4.35
C TYR A 150 20.40 11.23 5.68
N ILE A 151 19.35 11.07 6.45
CA ILE A 151 19.32 10.33 7.72
C ILE A 151 18.44 9.07 7.61
N TYR A 152 17.70 8.93 6.53
CA TYR A 152 16.98 7.73 6.15
C TYR A 152 17.32 7.34 4.72
N ASP A 153 17.28 6.04 4.43
CA ASP A 153 17.42 5.48 3.10
C ASP A 153 16.35 4.40 2.88
N ILE A 154 15.84 4.32 1.67
CA ILE A 154 15.07 3.20 1.17
C ILE A 154 15.99 2.49 0.18
N LEU A 155 16.59 1.39 0.64
CA LEU A 155 17.65 0.69 -0.10
C LEU A 155 17.16 0.28 -1.48
N GLY A 156 17.75 0.87 -2.52
CA GLY A 156 17.52 0.53 -3.92
C GLY A 156 18.83 0.10 -4.59
N GLY A 157 19.76 1.03 -4.69
CA GLY A 157 20.96 0.95 -5.53
C GLY A 157 20.64 1.23 -6.98
N ASP A 158 21.57 1.82 -7.72
CA ASP A 158 21.35 2.21 -9.13
C ASP A 158 21.12 0.99 -10.05
N ASP A 159 21.61 -0.17 -9.61
CA ASP A 159 21.46 -1.47 -10.27
C ASP A 159 20.43 -2.39 -9.60
N GLY A 160 19.67 -1.90 -8.62
CA GLY A 160 18.70 -2.69 -7.84
C GLY A 160 19.30 -3.62 -6.79
N GLN A 161 20.63 -3.84 -6.79
CA GLN A 161 21.26 -4.90 -6.00
C GLN A 161 21.09 -4.72 -4.48
N LYS A 162 21.03 -3.46 -3.99
CA LYS A 162 20.77 -3.22 -2.55
C LYS A 162 19.36 -3.64 -2.16
N LEU A 163 18.39 -3.43 -3.02
CA LEU A 163 17.00 -3.87 -2.84
C LEU A 163 16.93 -5.40 -2.84
N TYR A 164 17.45 -6.04 -3.89
CA TYR A 164 17.41 -7.50 -4.02
C TYR A 164 18.06 -8.21 -2.84
N ASN A 165 19.21 -7.70 -2.37
CA ASN A 165 19.90 -8.24 -1.20
C ASN A 165 19.09 -8.05 0.10
N ALA A 166 18.39 -6.93 0.25
CA ALA A 166 17.55 -6.68 1.42
C ALA A 166 16.34 -7.63 1.44
N VAL A 167 15.70 -7.83 0.29
CA VAL A 167 14.58 -8.75 0.11
C VAL A 167 15.02 -10.19 0.34
N GLN A 168 16.13 -10.65 -0.29
CA GLN A 168 16.62 -12.01 -0.09
C GLN A 168 16.93 -12.32 1.38
N LYS A 169 17.57 -11.38 2.09
CA LYS A 169 17.80 -11.55 3.54
C LYS A 169 16.52 -11.68 4.35
N ALA A 170 15.45 -10.98 3.96
CA ALA A 170 14.16 -11.09 4.63
C ALA A 170 13.48 -12.43 4.32
N ILE A 171 13.57 -12.92 3.09
CA ILE A 171 13.11 -14.26 2.70
C ILE A 171 13.86 -15.34 3.48
N ASP A 172 15.18 -15.25 3.55
CA ASP A 172 16.02 -16.23 4.27
C ASP A 172 15.69 -16.25 5.78
N LYS A 173 15.42 -15.06 6.36
CA LYS A 173 14.94 -14.94 7.73
C LYS A 173 13.57 -15.62 7.90
N ALA A 174 12.64 -15.46 6.96
CA ALA A 174 11.34 -16.12 7.01
C ALA A 174 11.47 -17.65 6.94
N LYS A 175 12.33 -18.16 6.05
CA LYS A 175 12.66 -19.59 5.95
C LYS A 175 13.26 -20.11 7.25
N PHE A 176 14.26 -19.40 7.80
CA PHE A 176 14.90 -19.77 9.07
C PHE A 176 13.92 -19.85 10.23
N LEU A 177 12.93 -18.95 10.25
CA LEU A 177 11.85 -18.97 11.25
C LEU A 177 10.76 -20.02 10.94
N GLY A 178 10.92 -20.82 9.90
CA GLY A 178 10.04 -21.95 9.56
C GLY A 178 8.73 -21.52 8.89
N ALA A 179 8.75 -20.49 8.03
CA ALA A 179 7.63 -20.16 7.18
C ALA A 179 7.32 -21.31 6.21
N THR A 180 6.03 -21.66 6.09
CA THR A 180 5.51 -22.61 5.07
C THR A 180 5.18 -21.88 3.78
N TYR A 181 4.74 -20.63 3.88
CA TYR A 181 4.50 -19.74 2.75
C TYR A 181 5.20 -18.40 2.99
N ILE A 182 5.77 -17.83 1.93
CA ILE A 182 6.44 -16.54 1.95
C ILE A 182 5.81 -15.66 0.87
N ILE A 183 5.08 -14.64 1.31
CA ILE A 183 4.36 -13.70 0.45
C ILE A 183 5.11 -12.36 0.45
N GLY A 184 5.45 -11.84 -0.73
CA GLY A 184 5.87 -10.45 -0.86
C GLY A 184 4.68 -9.52 -0.64
N LEU A 185 4.85 -8.47 0.15
CA LEU A 185 3.92 -7.36 0.28
C LEU A 185 4.69 -6.10 -0.08
N GLY A 186 4.66 -5.75 -1.36
CA GLY A 186 5.50 -4.70 -1.93
C GLY A 186 4.71 -3.52 -2.45
N HIS A 187 5.40 -2.40 -2.55
CA HIS A 187 4.92 -1.21 -3.25
C HIS A 187 6.01 -0.78 -4.23
N LEU A 188 6.12 -1.49 -5.36
CA LEU A 188 7.21 -1.36 -6.32
C LEU A 188 6.75 -1.05 -7.73
N GLY A 189 5.59 -1.58 -8.11
CA GLY A 189 5.03 -1.47 -9.43
C GLY A 189 5.68 -2.35 -10.49
N VAL A 190 5.09 -2.30 -11.68
CA VAL A 190 5.54 -3.02 -12.88
C VAL A 190 5.78 -2.09 -14.07
N ASP A 191 5.75 -0.76 -13.84
CA ASP A 191 6.06 0.21 -14.89
C ASP A 191 7.54 0.11 -15.26
N PRO A 192 7.91 -0.02 -16.54
CA PRO A 192 9.32 -0.06 -16.95
C PRO A 192 10.15 1.17 -16.53
N SER A 193 9.52 2.30 -16.26
CA SER A 193 10.22 3.50 -15.76
C SER A 193 10.74 3.33 -14.33
N SER A 194 10.20 2.38 -13.57
CA SER A 194 10.63 2.05 -12.20
C SER A 194 11.80 1.04 -12.16
N SER A 195 12.27 0.56 -13.33
CA SER A 195 13.47 -0.30 -13.40
C SER A 195 14.69 0.43 -12.81
N PRO A 196 15.54 -0.24 -12.03
CA PRO A 196 15.61 -1.68 -11.77
C PRO A 196 14.87 -2.13 -10.48
N TRP A 197 13.83 -1.42 -10.04
CA TRP A 197 13.18 -1.67 -8.76
C TRP A 197 11.75 -2.22 -8.86
N THR A 198 11.35 -2.68 -10.06
CA THR A 198 10.02 -3.28 -10.24
C THR A 198 9.88 -4.59 -9.46
N SER A 199 8.64 -4.94 -9.11
CA SER A 199 8.35 -6.22 -8.45
C SER A 199 8.78 -7.42 -9.30
N GLU A 200 8.69 -7.32 -10.62
CA GLU A 200 9.15 -8.36 -11.54
C GLU A 200 10.66 -8.58 -11.42
N GLU A 201 11.44 -7.50 -11.37
CA GLU A 201 12.90 -7.59 -11.21
C GLU A 201 13.29 -8.09 -9.81
N VAL A 202 12.58 -7.67 -8.76
CA VAL A 202 12.79 -8.19 -7.41
C VAL A 202 12.53 -9.68 -7.36
N ILE A 203 11.47 -10.19 -7.97
CA ILE A 203 11.18 -11.62 -8.06
C ILE A 203 12.29 -12.33 -8.87
N ALA A 204 12.65 -11.81 -10.04
CA ALA A 204 13.65 -12.42 -10.92
C ALA A 204 15.06 -12.49 -10.33
N HIS A 205 15.39 -11.61 -9.36
CA HIS A 205 16.69 -11.56 -8.70
C HIS A 205 16.72 -12.17 -7.28
N THR A 206 15.61 -12.75 -6.82
CA THR A 206 15.50 -13.39 -5.51
C THR A 206 14.97 -14.82 -5.62
N THR A 207 14.99 -15.58 -4.54
CA THR A 207 14.44 -16.95 -4.52
C THR A 207 13.65 -17.22 -3.25
N GLY A 208 12.43 -17.75 -3.42
CA GLY A 208 11.68 -18.30 -2.32
C GLY A 208 10.38 -17.62 -1.97
N PHE A 209 9.92 -16.67 -2.77
CA PHE A 209 8.54 -16.24 -2.72
C PHE A 209 7.60 -17.35 -3.26
N ASP A 210 6.41 -17.43 -2.69
CA ASP A 210 5.31 -18.25 -3.19
C ASP A 210 4.30 -17.39 -3.98
N ALA A 211 4.10 -16.14 -3.55
CA ALA A 211 3.35 -15.12 -4.27
C ALA A 211 3.84 -13.73 -3.90
N PHE A 212 3.42 -12.71 -4.65
CA PHE A 212 3.75 -11.32 -4.42
C PHE A 212 2.52 -10.43 -4.64
N ILE A 213 2.11 -9.69 -3.62
CA ILE A 213 1.09 -8.64 -3.67
C ILE A 213 1.81 -7.31 -3.82
N ASP A 214 1.45 -6.51 -4.82
CA ASP A 214 2.15 -5.28 -5.19
C ASP A 214 1.21 -4.07 -5.31
N GLY A 215 1.76 -2.88 -5.45
CA GLY A 215 1.10 -1.59 -5.66
C GLY A 215 1.91 -0.68 -6.58
N HIS A 216 1.78 0.65 -6.42
CA HIS A 216 2.57 1.72 -7.03
C HIS A 216 2.22 2.07 -8.50
N SER A 217 2.15 1.11 -9.39
CA SER A 217 1.90 1.37 -10.82
C SER A 217 0.42 1.46 -11.20
N HIS A 218 -0.49 1.32 -10.22
CA HIS A 218 -1.95 1.34 -10.42
C HIS A 218 -2.44 0.32 -11.46
N THR A 219 -1.67 -0.75 -11.66
CA THR A 219 -1.97 -1.77 -12.66
C THR A 219 -3.03 -2.73 -12.15
N VAL A 220 -4.05 -3.00 -12.96
CA VAL A 220 -5.01 -4.08 -12.68
C VAL A 220 -4.39 -5.38 -13.19
N MET A 221 -3.99 -6.25 -12.26
CA MET A 221 -3.27 -7.48 -12.57
C MET A 221 -3.69 -8.59 -11.61
N GLU A 222 -4.54 -9.50 -12.09
CA GLU A 222 -5.07 -10.57 -11.26
C GLU A 222 -4.04 -11.65 -10.97
N ASN A 223 -3.34 -12.11 -12.00
CA ASN A 223 -2.44 -13.26 -11.93
C ASN A 223 -1.37 -13.19 -13.01
N LYS A 224 -0.23 -12.59 -12.70
CA LYS A 224 0.95 -12.61 -13.58
C LYS A 224 1.96 -13.62 -13.05
N GLN A 225 2.42 -14.51 -13.92
CA GLN A 225 3.43 -15.49 -13.57
C GLN A 225 4.83 -14.94 -13.88
N VAL A 226 5.68 -14.85 -12.86
CA VAL A 226 7.07 -14.36 -12.98
C VAL A 226 8.01 -15.45 -12.47
N ALA A 227 9.04 -15.79 -13.25
CA ALA A 227 10.06 -16.74 -12.81
C ALA A 227 11.03 -16.06 -11.81
N ASP A 228 11.28 -16.71 -10.67
CA ASP A 228 12.31 -16.30 -9.72
C ASP A 228 13.72 -16.69 -10.23
N ALA A 229 14.78 -16.29 -9.50
CA ALA A 229 16.16 -16.56 -9.88
C ALA A 229 16.50 -18.07 -9.95
N SER A 230 15.66 -18.94 -9.39
CA SER A 230 15.80 -20.42 -9.50
C SER A 230 14.99 -21.01 -10.63
N GLY A 231 14.15 -20.23 -11.31
CA GLY A 231 13.18 -20.67 -12.30
C GLY A 231 11.84 -21.09 -11.74
N LYS A 232 11.60 -20.97 -10.42
CA LYS A 232 10.30 -21.20 -9.80
C LYS A 232 9.35 -20.07 -10.19
N THR A 233 8.14 -20.44 -10.59
CA THR A 233 7.09 -19.45 -10.89
C THR A 233 6.50 -18.87 -9.61
N VAL A 234 6.39 -17.54 -9.56
CA VAL A 234 5.78 -16.74 -8.49
C VAL A 234 4.58 -16.00 -9.05
N THR A 235 3.44 -16.09 -8.38
CA THR A 235 2.25 -15.33 -8.74
C THR A 235 2.37 -13.90 -8.25
N LEU A 236 2.34 -12.93 -9.18
CA LEU A 236 2.34 -11.49 -8.92
C LEU A 236 0.94 -10.93 -9.18
N THR A 237 0.43 -10.10 -8.26
CA THR A 237 -0.92 -9.55 -8.33
C THR A 237 -0.97 -8.10 -7.84
N GLN A 238 -1.90 -7.29 -8.39
CA GLN A 238 -2.13 -5.88 -8.03
C GLN A 238 -3.58 -5.51 -8.33
N THR A 239 -4.23 -4.70 -7.49
CA THR A 239 -5.67 -4.42 -7.58
C THR A 239 -6.05 -3.21 -8.46
N GLY A 240 -5.07 -2.53 -9.01
CA GLY A 240 -5.27 -1.22 -9.64
C GLY A 240 -5.12 -0.11 -8.62
N SER A 241 -6.07 0.81 -8.57
CA SER A 241 -6.07 1.95 -7.63
C SER A 241 -7.50 2.37 -7.27
N TYR A 242 -7.62 3.18 -6.20
CA TYR A 242 -8.86 3.88 -5.86
C TYR A 242 -10.05 2.92 -5.62
N PHE A 243 -9.79 1.80 -4.96
CA PHE A 243 -10.79 0.74 -4.76
C PHE A 243 -11.49 0.27 -6.06
N LYS A 244 -10.79 0.26 -7.20
CA LYS A 244 -11.34 -0.38 -8.41
C LYS A 244 -11.58 -1.87 -8.19
N ASN A 245 -10.70 -2.50 -7.42
CA ASN A 245 -10.80 -3.90 -7.03
C ASN A 245 -10.32 -4.08 -5.60
N VAL A 246 -10.76 -5.15 -4.98
CA VAL A 246 -10.08 -5.80 -3.86
C VAL A 246 -9.58 -7.15 -4.32
N GLY A 247 -8.35 -7.49 -3.97
CA GLY A 247 -7.77 -8.78 -4.33
C GLY A 247 -8.08 -9.84 -3.27
N LYS A 248 -8.36 -11.06 -3.72
CA LYS A 248 -8.47 -12.22 -2.85
C LYS A 248 -7.46 -13.28 -3.28
N MET A 249 -6.50 -13.55 -2.40
CA MET A 249 -5.53 -14.64 -2.58
C MET A 249 -5.96 -15.81 -1.68
N THR A 250 -6.10 -16.99 -2.27
CA THR A 250 -6.48 -18.19 -1.53
C THR A 250 -5.34 -19.18 -1.53
N ILE A 251 -4.98 -19.66 -0.35
CA ILE A 251 -4.09 -20.81 -0.18
C ILE A 251 -4.98 -22.02 0.10
N GLY A 252 -5.10 -22.91 -0.87
CA GLY A 252 -5.93 -24.10 -0.79
C GLY A 252 -5.36 -25.15 0.17
N ALA A 253 -6.19 -26.11 0.56
CA ALA A 253 -5.76 -27.25 1.39
C ALA A 253 -4.70 -28.14 0.71
N ASP A 254 -4.63 -28.09 -0.60
CA ASP A 254 -3.61 -28.74 -1.44
C ASP A 254 -2.31 -27.91 -1.56
N GLY A 255 -2.29 -26.72 -0.96
CA GLY A 255 -1.16 -25.80 -1.02
C GLY A 255 -1.13 -24.91 -2.27
N ALA A 256 -2.09 -25.04 -3.18
CA ALA A 256 -2.17 -24.19 -4.36
C ALA A 256 -2.55 -22.76 -3.97
N ILE A 257 -1.89 -21.78 -4.61
CA ILE A 257 -2.20 -20.35 -4.45
C ILE A 257 -2.96 -19.88 -5.68
N THR A 258 -4.13 -19.31 -5.46
CA THR A 258 -4.94 -18.68 -6.50
C THR A 258 -5.26 -17.25 -6.14
N THR A 259 -5.45 -16.39 -7.14
CA THR A 259 -5.80 -14.98 -6.96
C THR A 259 -7.02 -14.65 -7.82
N GLU A 260 -7.87 -13.78 -7.30
CA GLU A 260 -9.00 -13.20 -7.99
C GLU A 260 -9.16 -11.72 -7.64
N LEU A 261 -9.72 -10.94 -8.55
CA LEU A 261 -10.05 -9.52 -8.33
C LEU A 261 -11.57 -9.37 -8.25
N ILE A 262 -12.03 -8.85 -7.13
CA ILE A 262 -13.45 -8.56 -6.86
C ILE A 262 -13.66 -7.09 -7.18
N HIS A 263 -14.62 -6.78 -8.08
CA HIS A 263 -14.87 -5.42 -8.58
C HIS A 263 -15.98 -4.69 -7.82
N THR A 264 -16.94 -5.44 -7.29
CA THR A 264 -18.11 -4.89 -6.57
C THR A 264 -18.49 -5.80 -5.41
N TYR A 265 -19.09 -5.22 -4.37
CA TYR A 265 -19.63 -5.96 -3.24
C TYR A 265 -20.85 -5.23 -2.66
N GLU A 266 -21.97 -5.92 -2.50
CA GLU A 266 -23.24 -5.31 -2.03
C GLU A 266 -23.30 -5.14 -0.51
N GLY A 267 -22.45 -5.84 0.26
CA GLY A 267 -22.39 -5.74 1.72
C GLY A 267 -21.63 -4.50 2.18
N ALA A 268 -21.98 -3.99 3.35
CA ALA A 268 -21.24 -2.93 4.02
C ALA A 268 -21.31 -3.12 5.53
N ASP A 269 -20.17 -2.95 6.22
CA ASP A 269 -20.15 -2.84 7.68
C ASP A 269 -20.72 -1.49 8.11
N ALA A 270 -21.72 -1.50 8.98
CA ALA A 270 -22.47 -0.30 9.34
C ALA A 270 -21.63 0.70 10.18
N ALA A 271 -20.69 0.21 11.01
CA ALA A 271 -19.85 1.06 11.84
C ALA A 271 -18.82 1.78 10.97
N VAL A 272 -18.11 1.04 10.10
CA VAL A 272 -17.14 1.62 9.16
C VAL A 272 -17.82 2.60 8.21
N ALA A 273 -19.01 2.27 7.71
CA ALA A 273 -19.79 3.17 6.85
C ALA A 273 -20.18 4.47 7.57
N ALA A 274 -20.57 4.40 8.85
CA ALA A 274 -20.92 5.58 9.64
C ALA A 274 -19.70 6.49 9.86
N THR A 275 -18.54 5.94 10.23
CA THR A 275 -17.28 6.68 10.39
C THR A 275 -16.88 7.37 9.08
N ALA A 276 -16.95 6.66 7.94
CA ALA A 276 -16.64 7.25 6.64
C ALA A 276 -17.61 8.39 6.28
N ALA A 277 -18.92 8.21 6.50
CA ALA A 277 -19.92 9.21 6.19
C ALA A 277 -19.78 10.48 7.06
N GLU A 278 -19.46 10.33 8.33
CA GLU A 278 -19.19 11.45 9.24
C GLU A 278 -18.01 12.29 8.74
N TRP A 279 -16.91 11.64 8.35
CA TRP A 279 -15.72 12.33 7.85
C TRP A 279 -15.95 12.98 6.49
N ILE A 280 -16.63 12.30 5.57
CA ILE A 280 -17.01 12.87 4.27
C ILE A 280 -17.82 14.14 4.49
N SER A 281 -18.85 14.10 5.34
CA SER A 281 -19.69 15.28 5.65
C SER A 281 -18.86 16.41 6.25
N ALA A 282 -17.96 16.11 7.20
CA ALA A 282 -17.13 17.14 7.82
C ALA A 282 -16.17 17.82 6.82
N VAL A 283 -15.57 17.06 5.92
CA VAL A 283 -14.69 17.61 4.88
C VAL A 283 -15.49 18.38 3.83
N ASP A 284 -16.64 17.88 3.40
CA ASP A 284 -17.50 18.56 2.43
C ASP A 284 -18.03 19.88 2.98
N ASP A 285 -18.37 19.95 4.28
CA ASP A 285 -18.79 21.20 4.96
C ASP A 285 -17.63 22.20 4.99
N MET A 286 -16.40 21.77 5.33
CA MET A 286 -15.22 22.64 5.33
C MET A 286 -14.89 23.18 3.93
N LEU A 287 -15.00 22.34 2.89
CA LEU A 287 -14.72 22.71 1.51
C LEU A 287 -15.87 23.50 0.86
N GLY A 288 -17.10 23.38 1.38
CA GLY A 288 -18.29 24.09 0.93
C GLY A 288 -18.40 25.51 1.48
N GLU A 289 -17.54 25.90 2.44
CA GLU A 289 -17.57 27.25 3.00
C GLU A 289 -17.19 28.29 1.94
N GLU A 290 -18.07 29.28 1.71
CA GLU A 290 -17.82 30.36 0.77
C GLU A 290 -16.81 31.34 1.37
N ILE A 291 -15.58 31.33 0.85
CA ILE A 291 -14.49 32.20 1.30
C ILE A 291 -14.37 33.49 0.51
N ALA A 292 -14.89 33.53 -0.72
CA ALA A 292 -14.94 34.70 -1.60
C ALA A 292 -15.87 34.50 -2.78
N VAL A 293 -16.48 35.56 -3.24
CA VAL A 293 -17.24 35.59 -4.53
C VAL A 293 -16.41 36.31 -5.57
N GLY A 294 -16.06 35.58 -6.65
CA GLY A 294 -15.39 36.19 -7.82
C GLY A 294 -16.40 36.68 -8.83
N ASP A 295 -16.25 37.90 -9.28
CA ASP A 295 -17.06 38.49 -10.38
C ASP A 295 -16.51 38.15 -11.79
N SER A 296 -15.38 37.46 -11.84
CA SER A 296 -14.67 37.08 -13.07
C SER A 296 -14.71 35.59 -13.32
N LYS A 297 -14.81 35.21 -14.62
CA LYS A 297 -14.68 33.79 -15.00
C LYS A 297 -13.24 33.30 -14.87
N PHE A 298 -13.06 32.21 -14.16
CA PHE A 298 -11.79 31.51 -14.10
C PHE A 298 -11.67 30.54 -15.28
N TYR A 299 -10.58 30.62 -16.02
CA TYR A 299 -10.29 29.73 -17.14
C TYR A 299 -9.06 28.86 -16.83
N ILE A 300 -9.20 27.55 -16.92
CA ILE A 300 -8.08 26.60 -16.82
C ILE A 300 -7.09 26.85 -17.96
N ASN A 301 -7.62 27.11 -19.17
CA ASN A 301 -6.84 27.48 -20.34
C ASN A 301 -7.10 28.95 -20.71
N ASP A 302 -6.09 29.63 -21.16
CA ASP A 302 -6.22 30.97 -21.72
C ASP A 302 -7.12 30.93 -22.96
N PRO A 303 -8.25 31.69 -22.99
CA PRO A 303 -9.18 31.64 -24.11
C PRO A 303 -8.58 32.14 -25.47
N ALA A 304 -7.56 33.00 -25.40
CA ALA A 304 -6.93 33.56 -26.56
C ALA A 304 -5.78 32.68 -27.12
N THR A 305 -5.08 31.97 -26.23
CA THR A 305 -3.88 31.19 -26.62
C THR A 305 -4.04 29.68 -26.47
N GLY A 306 -5.10 29.21 -25.80
CA GLY A 306 -5.33 27.80 -25.48
C GLY A 306 -4.36 27.22 -24.45
N LYS A 307 -3.37 27.99 -23.98
CA LYS A 307 -2.37 27.51 -23.02
C LYS A 307 -2.95 27.41 -21.61
N ARG A 308 -2.55 26.37 -20.88
CA ARG A 308 -2.96 26.15 -19.49
C ARG A 308 -2.42 27.28 -18.60
N ARG A 309 -3.30 27.96 -17.86
CA ARG A 309 -2.98 29.06 -16.93
C ARG A 309 -2.75 28.60 -15.51
N ILE A 310 -3.35 27.47 -15.12
CA ILE A 310 -3.29 26.90 -13.78
C ILE A 310 -2.58 25.56 -13.89
N ARG A 311 -1.61 25.34 -13.06
CA ARG A 311 -0.92 24.05 -12.90
C ARG A 311 -1.53 23.28 -11.76
#